data_e80f9cad1bfadde4611c4bffd2bb6883
#
_entry.id   e80f9cad1bfadde4611c4bffd2bb6883
#
_cell.length_a   1.000
_cell.length_b   1.000
_cell.length_c   1.000
_cell.angle_alpha   90.00
_cell.angle_beta   90.00
_cell.angle_gamma   90.00
#
_symmetry.space_group_name_H-M   'P 1'
#
loop_
_entity.id
_entity.type
_entity.pdbx_description
1 polymer ?
#
loop_
_entity_poly.entity_id
_entity_poly.type
_entity_poly.pdbx_seq_one_letter_code
_entity_poly.pdbx_strand_id
1 'polypeptide(L)'
;VTGANGNLGSATLAALRARGVAATGGSRMPGAGMRRLDFDDPTSLDLTEVSTLVLVSAGYAEDDQVVGRHAAVLDAAVRDGVRHVVYTSLTTAGDHLGFALAHRATERLVQAGGLPWTILRNGLYAELFGGLLRWSGSGVESPFGDGALAAVARADLADAAALVAADPARHSGRVHDLVGTPITAGQVADRLGVPHRTIGLGEYRRRLLEETPGLLSFQPPMLASIATGIRHGFLDGTTPDLTDLLGRPARDPLATAVAAASATRPKTSA
;
A
#
# COMPACT_ATOMS: atom_id res chain seq x y z
N VAL A 1 8.91 -1.34 -12.87
CA VAL A 1 8.02 -1.07 -11.74
C VAL A 1 6.69 -0.60 -12.28
N THR A 2 5.58 -1.31 -12.01
CA THR A 2 4.24 -0.86 -12.40
C THR A 2 3.71 0.22 -11.46
N GLY A 3 2.65 0.95 -11.89
CA GLY A 3 2.07 2.01 -11.06
C GLY A 3 3.05 3.14 -10.72
N ALA A 4 3.99 3.43 -11.60
CA ALA A 4 5.12 4.33 -11.36
C ALA A 4 4.72 5.81 -11.13
N ASN A 5 3.49 6.21 -11.46
CA ASN A 5 2.93 7.52 -11.11
C ASN A 5 2.23 7.53 -9.73
N GLY A 6 2.02 6.34 -9.14
CA GLY A 6 1.46 6.22 -7.79
C GLY A 6 2.53 6.39 -6.71
N ASN A 7 2.07 6.60 -5.47
CA ASN A 7 2.96 6.90 -4.35
C ASN A 7 3.98 5.78 -4.05
N LEU A 8 3.56 4.51 -4.04
CA LEU A 8 4.47 3.39 -3.77
C LEU A 8 5.37 3.10 -4.97
N GLY A 9 4.80 3.05 -6.17
CA GLY A 9 5.56 2.74 -7.39
C GLY A 9 6.64 3.78 -7.69
N SER A 10 6.32 5.06 -7.57
CA SER A 10 7.31 6.14 -7.76
C SER A 10 8.44 6.11 -6.73
N ALA A 11 8.09 5.86 -5.45
CA ALA A 11 9.09 5.72 -4.38
C ALA A 11 9.98 4.49 -4.61
N THR A 12 9.40 3.35 -5.02
CA THR A 12 10.16 2.13 -5.35
C THR A 12 11.12 2.37 -6.54
N LEU A 13 10.64 3.04 -7.58
CA LEU A 13 11.46 3.39 -8.74
C LEU A 13 12.63 4.29 -8.34
N ALA A 14 12.38 5.30 -7.51
CA ALA A 14 13.42 6.19 -6.97
C ALA A 14 14.43 5.40 -6.11
N ALA A 15 13.95 4.50 -5.24
CA ALA A 15 14.81 3.67 -4.39
C ALA A 15 15.70 2.71 -5.19
N LEU A 16 15.21 2.12 -6.30
CA LEU A 16 16.02 1.32 -7.22
C LEU A 16 17.12 2.15 -7.90
N ARG A 17 16.75 3.32 -8.42
CA ARG A 17 17.71 4.23 -9.07
C ARG A 17 18.80 4.71 -8.11
N ALA A 18 18.43 5.00 -6.86
CA ALA A 18 19.41 5.40 -5.83
C ALA A 18 20.40 4.26 -5.49
N ARG A 19 20.04 3.00 -5.77
CA ARG A 19 20.93 1.83 -5.65
C ARG A 19 21.73 1.53 -6.92
N GLY A 20 21.65 2.39 -7.95
CA GLY A 20 22.31 2.16 -9.22
C GLY A 20 21.67 1.06 -10.08
N VAL A 21 20.46 0.61 -9.74
CA VAL A 21 19.75 -0.39 -10.53
C VAL A 21 19.07 0.30 -11.71
N ALA A 22 19.31 -0.19 -12.92
CA ALA A 22 18.61 0.27 -14.11
C ALA A 22 17.14 -0.13 -14.00
N ALA A 23 16.26 0.87 -13.83
CA ALA A 23 14.84 0.62 -13.61
C ALA A 23 13.97 1.58 -14.43
N THR A 24 12.95 1.01 -15.07
CA THR A 24 11.95 1.73 -15.87
C THR A 24 10.60 1.66 -15.15
N GLY A 25 9.88 2.78 -15.15
CA GLY A 25 8.52 2.87 -14.65
C GLY A 25 7.50 2.51 -15.73
N GLY A 26 6.41 1.85 -15.33
CA GLY A 26 5.23 1.62 -16.17
C GLY A 26 4.00 2.31 -15.60
N SER A 27 3.23 3.00 -16.47
CA SER A 27 2.03 3.73 -16.09
C SER A 27 1.04 3.83 -17.25
N ARG A 28 -0.26 4.00 -16.94
CA ARG A 28 -1.30 4.31 -17.93
C ARG A 28 -1.01 5.62 -18.69
N MET A 29 -0.47 6.61 -17.96
CA MET A 29 -0.04 7.88 -18.52
C MET A 29 1.47 8.04 -18.26
N PRO A 30 2.34 7.51 -19.16
CA PRO A 30 3.76 7.52 -18.93
C PRO A 30 4.34 8.92 -19.04
N GLY A 31 5.24 9.28 -18.13
CA GLY A 31 6.15 10.41 -18.27
C GLY A 31 7.38 10.05 -19.10
N ALA A 32 8.30 11.01 -19.26
CA ALA A 32 9.55 10.78 -19.98
C ALA A 32 10.35 9.60 -19.37
N GLY A 33 10.80 8.68 -20.22
CA GLY A 33 11.57 7.50 -19.81
C GLY A 33 10.74 6.40 -19.12
N MET A 34 9.42 6.47 -19.21
CA MET A 34 8.51 5.42 -18.75
C MET A 34 7.88 4.67 -19.92
N ARG A 35 7.43 3.43 -19.68
CA ARG A 35 6.60 2.67 -20.63
C ARG A 35 5.12 2.90 -20.37
N ARG A 36 4.30 2.90 -21.43
CA ARG A 36 2.85 2.81 -21.28
C ARG A 36 2.51 1.38 -20.87
N LEU A 37 1.93 1.23 -19.70
CA LEU A 37 1.38 -0.02 -19.18
C LEU A 37 0.00 0.28 -18.60
N ASP A 38 -1.04 -0.08 -19.35
CA ASP A 38 -2.43 0.02 -18.95
C ASP A 38 -2.99 -1.37 -18.75
N PHE A 39 -3.35 -1.72 -17.54
CA PHE A 39 -3.83 -3.07 -17.22
C PHE A 39 -5.23 -3.36 -17.80
N ASP A 40 -5.96 -2.32 -18.20
CA ASP A 40 -7.24 -2.43 -18.90
C ASP A 40 -7.06 -2.51 -20.43
N ASP A 41 -5.83 -2.35 -20.94
CA ASP A 41 -5.47 -2.46 -22.35
C ASP A 41 -4.33 -3.47 -22.51
N PRO A 42 -4.62 -4.79 -22.71
CA PRO A 42 -3.61 -5.83 -22.83
C PRO A 42 -2.59 -5.59 -23.97
N THR A 43 -2.95 -4.81 -25.00
CA THR A 43 -2.04 -4.48 -26.10
C THR A 43 -0.92 -3.53 -25.69
N SER A 44 -1.08 -2.83 -24.58
CA SER A 44 -0.06 -1.94 -24.01
C SER A 44 0.93 -2.67 -23.10
N LEU A 45 0.68 -3.93 -22.76
CA LEU A 45 1.49 -4.69 -21.80
C LEU A 45 2.75 -5.27 -22.48
N ASP A 46 3.71 -4.39 -22.78
CA ASP A 46 5.03 -4.77 -23.28
C ASP A 46 6.05 -4.78 -22.14
N LEU A 47 6.50 -5.99 -21.77
CA LEU A 47 7.50 -6.27 -20.75
C LEU A 47 8.82 -6.82 -21.36
N THR A 48 9.03 -6.66 -22.66
CA THR A 48 10.29 -7.05 -23.32
C THR A 48 11.48 -6.38 -22.64
N GLU A 49 12.61 -7.10 -22.50
CA GLU A 49 13.82 -6.66 -21.81
C GLU A 49 13.67 -6.43 -20.29
N VAL A 50 12.50 -6.76 -19.70
CA VAL A 50 12.31 -6.68 -18.25
C VAL A 50 12.78 -8.00 -17.62
N SER A 51 13.86 -7.96 -16.86
CA SER A 51 14.35 -9.13 -16.11
C SER A 51 13.56 -9.37 -14.83
N THR A 52 13.26 -8.30 -14.09
CA THR A 52 12.51 -8.35 -12.83
C THR A 52 11.34 -7.39 -12.88
N LEU A 53 10.13 -7.90 -12.70
CA LEU A 53 8.91 -7.12 -12.65
C LEU A 53 8.54 -6.84 -11.18
N VAL A 54 8.51 -5.57 -10.78
CA VAL A 54 7.84 -5.17 -9.54
C VAL A 54 6.39 -4.83 -9.88
N LEU A 55 5.49 -5.76 -9.56
CA LEU A 55 4.05 -5.62 -9.73
C LEU A 55 3.46 -4.95 -8.50
N VAL A 56 3.28 -3.63 -8.58
CA VAL A 56 2.53 -2.87 -7.57
C VAL A 56 1.04 -3.10 -7.81
N SER A 57 0.32 -3.50 -6.76
CA SER A 57 -1.10 -3.84 -6.86
C SER A 57 -1.93 -2.69 -7.44
N ALA A 58 -2.83 -3.01 -8.36
CA ALA A 58 -3.75 -2.07 -9.02
C ALA A 58 -5.02 -1.84 -8.20
N GLY A 59 -4.89 -1.32 -7.00
CA GLY A 59 -5.86 -1.35 -5.91
C GLY A 59 -7.11 -0.47 -5.99
N TYR A 60 -7.47 0.13 -7.13
CA TYR A 60 -8.67 0.99 -7.23
C TYR A 60 -9.71 0.41 -8.18
N ALA A 61 -10.26 -0.76 -7.82
CA ALA A 61 -11.37 -1.40 -8.53
C ALA A 61 -11.99 -2.48 -7.64
N GLU A 62 -13.07 -3.10 -8.11
CA GLU A 62 -13.66 -4.30 -7.53
C GLU A 62 -12.69 -5.49 -7.67
N ASP A 63 -12.81 -6.50 -6.81
CA ASP A 63 -11.87 -7.61 -6.72
C ASP A 63 -11.66 -8.35 -8.05
N ASP A 64 -12.71 -8.60 -8.81
CA ASP A 64 -12.66 -9.28 -10.11
C ASP A 64 -11.83 -8.50 -11.14
N GLN A 65 -11.99 -7.18 -11.19
CA GLN A 65 -11.23 -6.31 -12.07
C GLN A 65 -9.74 -6.28 -11.66
N VAL A 66 -9.47 -6.18 -10.37
CA VAL A 66 -8.07 -6.20 -9.86
C VAL A 66 -7.40 -7.52 -10.22
N VAL A 67 -8.07 -8.64 -9.99
CA VAL A 67 -7.55 -9.99 -10.32
C VAL A 67 -7.33 -10.13 -11.83
N GLY A 68 -8.29 -9.71 -12.65
CA GLY A 68 -8.18 -9.75 -14.12
C GLY A 68 -7.01 -8.90 -14.65
N ARG A 69 -6.82 -7.70 -14.11
CA ARG A 69 -5.68 -6.81 -14.42
C ARG A 69 -4.34 -7.46 -14.09
N HIS A 70 -4.24 -8.06 -12.90
CA HIS A 70 -3.02 -8.72 -12.48
C HIS A 70 -2.73 -9.98 -13.31
N ALA A 71 -3.76 -10.76 -13.66
CA ALA A 71 -3.62 -11.92 -14.53
C ALA A 71 -3.04 -11.51 -15.90
N ALA A 72 -3.60 -10.49 -16.53
CA ALA A 72 -3.12 -9.99 -17.82
C ALA A 72 -1.63 -9.56 -17.78
N VAL A 73 -1.20 -8.91 -16.69
CA VAL A 73 0.20 -8.52 -16.52
C VAL A 73 1.10 -9.73 -16.30
N LEU A 74 0.65 -10.75 -15.56
CA LEU A 74 1.42 -11.97 -15.33
C LEU A 74 1.54 -12.79 -16.61
N ASP A 75 0.48 -12.87 -17.43
CA ASP A 75 0.54 -13.51 -18.76
C ASP A 75 1.53 -12.79 -19.68
N ALA A 76 1.53 -11.46 -19.68
CA ALA A 76 2.51 -10.67 -20.41
C ALA A 76 3.94 -10.93 -19.89
N ALA A 77 4.12 -11.06 -18.57
CA ALA A 77 5.43 -11.36 -17.99
C ALA A 77 5.98 -12.72 -18.43
N VAL A 78 5.12 -13.73 -18.51
CA VAL A 78 5.51 -15.06 -19.06
C VAL A 78 5.84 -14.96 -20.54
N ARG A 79 4.96 -14.34 -21.33
CA ARG A 79 5.13 -14.18 -22.79
C ARG A 79 6.45 -13.48 -23.15
N ASP A 80 6.80 -12.43 -22.40
CA ASP A 80 7.95 -11.55 -22.70
C ASP A 80 9.25 -11.99 -21.99
N GLY A 81 9.23 -13.12 -21.28
CA GLY A 81 10.42 -13.74 -20.70
C GLY A 81 10.95 -13.03 -19.44
N VAL A 82 10.06 -12.42 -18.64
CA VAL A 82 10.39 -11.93 -17.30
C VAL A 82 10.94 -13.09 -16.46
N ARG A 83 12.01 -12.84 -15.71
CA ARG A 83 12.70 -13.90 -14.95
C ARG A 83 12.33 -13.91 -13.46
N HIS A 84 11.71 -12.86 -12.94
CA HIS A 84 11.26 -12.79 -11.55
C HIS A 84 10.14 -11.78 -11.38
N VAL A 85 9.12 -12.13 -10.59
CA VAL A 85 8.03 -11.25 -10.21
C VAL A 85 8.13 -10.91 -8.72
N VAL A 86 8.17 -9.64 -8.39
CA VAL A 86 8.01 -9.12 -7.01
C VAL A 86 6.63 -8.50 -6.91
N TYR A 87 5.73 -9.12 -6.16
CA TYR A 87 4.35 -8.63 -6.02
C TYR A 87 4.13 -7.93 -4.68
N THR A 88 3.56 -6.72 -4.70
CA THR A 88 3.15 -6.03 -3.48
C THR A 88 1.72 -6.43 -3.11
N SER A 89 1.60 -7.29 -2.12
CA SER A 89 0.35 -7.81 -1.57
C SER A 89 -0.06 -7.07 -0.29
N LEU A 90 -1.02 -7.62 0.43
CA LEU A 90 -1.53 -7.13 1.70
C LEU A 90 -1.02 -7.98 2.86
N THR A 91 -0.67 -7.38 4.00
CA THR A 91 -0.29 -8.06 5.24
C THR A 91 -1.30 -9.16 5.63
N THR A 92 -0.81 -10.21 6.26
CA THR A 92 -1.65 -11.32 6.78
C THR A 92 -2.70 -10.82 7.77
N ALA A 93 -2.36 -9.84 8.60
CA ALA A 93 -3.30 -9.19 9.52
C ALA A 93 -4.49 -8.53 8.81
N GLY A 94 -4.39 -8.28 7.49
CA GLY A 94 -5.45 -7.70 6.67
C GLY A 94 -6.41 -8.69 6.02
N ASP A 95 -6.34 -9.98 6.29
CA ASP A 95 -7.14 -11.02 5.60
C ASP A 95 -8.65 -10.85 5.75
N HIS A 96 -9.10 -10.14 6.79
CA HIS A 96 -10.51 -9.81 7.03
C HIS A 96 -10.96 -8.50 6.38
N LEU A 97 -10.07 -7.76 5.73
CA LEU A 97 -10.42 -6.51 5.06
C LEU A 97 -11.15 -6.75 3.74
N GLY A 98 -12.09 -5.86 3.39
CA GLY A 98 -12.96 -6.00 2.24
C GLY A 98 -12.27 -6.02 0.86
N PHE A 99 -10.96 -5.85 0.81
CA PHE A 99 -10.14 -5.90 -0.42
C PHE A 99 -9.04 -6.98 -0.37
N ALA A 100 -9.05 -7.82 0.68
CA ALA A 100 -8.04 -8.87 0.85
C ALA A 100 -8.14 -9.97 -0.21
N LEU A 101 -9.34 -10.26 -0.70
CA LEU A 101 -9.59 -11.34 -1.66
C LEU A 101 -8.76 -11.15 -2.94
N ALA A 102 -8.76 -9.96 -3.52
CA ALA A 102 -7.99 -9.66 -4.73
C ALA A 102 -6.47 -9.90 -4.51
N HIS A 103 -5.95 -9.54 -3.33
CA HIS A 103 -4.55 -9.79 -3.00
C HIS A 103 -4.25 -11.28 -2.90
N ARG A 104 -5.08 -12.06 -2.19
CA ARG A 104 -4.87 -13.51 -2.03
C ARG A 104 -5.06 -14.28 -3.34
N ALA A 105 -6.04 -13.87 -4.16
CA ALA A 105 -6.21 -14.43 -5.50
C ALA A 105 -4.98 -14.16 -6.38
N THR A 106 -4.45 -12.93 -6.36
CA THR A 106 -3.23 -12.59 -7.10
C THR A 106 -2.00 -13.35 -6.58
N GLU A 107 -1.84 -13.54 -5.27
CA GLU A 107 -0.76 -14.38 -4.73
C GLU A 107 -0.80 -15.80 -5.32
N ARG A 108 -1.99 -16.39 -5.44
CA ARG A 108 -2.16 -17.71 -6.07
C ARG A 108 -1.77 -17.69 -7.55
N LEU A 109 -2.14 -16.65 -8.30
CA LEU A 109 -1.75 -16.50 -9.70
C LEU A 109 -0.22 -16.37 -9.82
N VAL A 110 0.41 -15.55 -8.99
CA VAL A 110 1.88 -15.39 -8.96
C VAL A 110 2.58 -16.71 -8.66
N GLN A 111 2.11 -17.47 -7.66
CA GLN A 111 2.69 -18.75 -7.26
C GLN A 111 2.49 -19.86 -8.29
N ALA A 112 1.37 -19.84 -9.01
CA ALA A 112 1.04 -20.85 -10.02
C ALA A 112 1.59 -20.49 -11.42
N GLY A 113 2.03 -19.24 -11.65
CA GLY A 113 2.36 -18.71 -12.97
C GLY A 113 3.68 -19.21 -13.57
N GLY A 114 4.43 -20.08 -12.88
CA GLY A 114 5.65 -20.71 -13.41
C GLY A 114 6.90 -19.82 -13.42
N LEU A 115 6.80 -18.53 -13.04
CA LEU A 115 7.94 -17.63 -12.90
C LEU A 115 8.48 -17.67 -11.45
N PRO A 116 9.78 -17.51 -11.24
CA PRO A 116 10.32 -17.18 -9.91
C PRO A 116 9.64 -15.95 -9.34
N TRP A 117 9.32 -15.97 -8.04
CA TRP A 117 8.53 -14.91 -7.43
C TRP A 117 8.97 -14.58 -6.01
N THR A 118 8.63 -13.38 -5.57
CA THR A 118 8.64 -12.94 -4.17
C THR A 118 7.36 -12.15 -3.88
N ILE A 119 6.72 -12.42 -2.76
CA ILE A 119 5.52 -11.70 -2.31
C ILE A 119 5.87 -10.82 -1.12
N LEU A 120 5.58 -9.53 -1.25
CA LEU A 120 5.72 -8.53 -0.19
C LEU A 120 4.33 -8.19 0.33
N ARG A 121 3.95 -8.76 1.46
CA ARG A 121 2.69 -8.49 2.15
C ARG A 121 2.83 -7.20 2.94
N ASN A 122 2.48 -6.09 2.32
CA ASN A 122 2.61 -4.76 2.89
C ASN A 122 1.56 -4.50 3.96
N GLY A 123 1.98 -3.98 5.10
CA GLY A 123 1.11 -3.39 6.11
C GLY A 123 0.43 -2.11 5.61
N LEU A 124 -0.58 -1.64 6.36
CA LEU A 124 -1.24 -0.39 6.03
C LEU A 124 -0.33 0.81 6.34
N TYR A 125 -0.43 1.82 5.47
CA TYR A 125 0.50 2.95 5.51
C TYR A 125 0.23 3.90 6.67
N ALA A 126 1.29 4.35 7.32
CA ALA A 126 1.22 5.41 8.34
C ALA A 126 0.66 6.72 7.76
N GLU A 127 0.97 7.02 6.49
CA GLU A 127 0.39 8.15 5.76
C GLU A 127 -1.12 8.02 5.58
N LEU A 128 -1.62 6.80 5.32
CA LEU A 128 -3.06 6.55 5.25
C LEU A 128 -3.70 6.75 6.62
N PHE A 129 -3.11 6.18 7.67
CA PHE A 129 -3.62 6.31 9.04
C PHE A 129 -3.77 7.77 9.46
N GLY A 130 -2.72 8.58 9.27
CA GLY A 130 -2.76 10.02 9.56
C GLY A 130 -3.78 10.78 8.70
N GLY A 131 -3.88 10.42 7.41
CA GLY A 131 -4.83 11.03 6.47
C GLY A 131 -6.30 10.69 6.74
N LEU A 132 -6.58 9.61 7.49
CA LEU A 132 -7.93 9.24 7.91
C LEU A 132 -8.40 9.96 9.17
N LEU A 133 -7.51 10.66 9.89
CA LEU A 133 -7.89 11.55 10.99
C LEU A 133 -8.52 12.82 10.40
N ARG A 134 -9.76 13.12 10.82
CA ARG A 134 -10.49 14.29 10.34
C ARG A 134 -10.35 15.44 11.33
N TRP A 135 -9.93 16.59 10.84
CA TRP A 135 -9.94 17.83 11.63
C TRP A 135 -11.37 18.29 11.89
N SER A 136 -11.69 18.62 13.15
CA SER A 136 -13.00 19.11 13.61
C SER A 136 -12.80 20.11 14.74
N GLY A 137 -13.12 21.38 14.48
CA GLY A 137 -12.81 22.47 15.42
C GLY A 137 -11.31 22.54 15.70
N SER A 138 -10.93 22.50 17.00
CA SER A 138 -9.53 22.57 17.44
C SER A 138 -8.82 21.22 17.55
N GLY A 139 -9.52 20.10 17.24
CA GLY A 139 -8.99 18.75 17.43
C GLY A 139 -9.11 17.85 16.22
N VAL A 140 -8.84 16.57 16.42
CA VAL A 140 -9.00 15.54 15.41
C VAL A 140 -9.99 14.47 15.86
N GLU A 141 -10.69 13.89 14.90
CA GLU A 141 -11.66 12.81 15.09
C GLU A 141 -11.24 11.58 14.33
N SER A 142 -11.51 10.40 14.90
CA SER A 142 -11.34 9.13 14.22
C SER A 142 -12.38 8.09 14.64
N PRO A 143 -12.65 7.06 13.81
CA PRO A 143 -13.51 5.94 14.17
C PRO A 143 -12.75 4.82 14.93
N PHE A 144 -11.45 4.98 15.20
CA PHE A 144 -10.57 3.89 15.62
C PHE A 144 -10.66 3.55 17.11
N GLY A 145 -11.28 4.42 17.96
CA GLY A 145 -11.27 4.24 19.41
C GLY A 145 -9.84 4.26 19.95
N ASP A 146 -9.55 3.33 20.84
CA ASP A 146 -8.21 3.10 21.39
C ASP A 146 -7.43 2.05 20.61
N GLY A 147 -7.98 1.58 19.49
CA GLY A 147 -7.35 0.57 18.63
C GLY A 147 -6.07 1.09 17.98
N ALA A 148 -5.11 0.18 17.79
CA ALA A 148 -3.83 0.47 17.17
C ALA A 148 -3.73 -0.13 15.76
N LEU A 149 -2.89 0.50 14.94
CA LEU A 149 -2.46 -0.01 13.65
C LEU A 149 -0.94 -0.24 13.70
N ALA A 150 -0.48 -1.45 13.35
CA ALA A 150 0.92 -1.71 13.05
C ALA A 150 1.29 -1.03 11.73
N ALA A 151 1.35 0.31 11.79
CA ALA A 151 1.50 1.18 10.63
C ALA A 151 2.94 1.15 10.11
N VAL A 152 3.10 1.27 8.80
CA VAL A 152 4.41 1.28 8.15
C VAL A 152 4.56 2.51 7.24
N ALA A 153 5.70 3.18 7.30
CA ALA A 153 6.00 4.27 6.36
C ALA A 153 6.13 3.71 4.93
N ARG A 154 5.42 4.29 3.98
CA ARG A 154 5.46 3.86 2.56
C ARG A 154 6.87 3.85 2.00
N ALA A 155 7.73 4.74 2.48
CA ALA A 155 9.13 4.80 2.08
C ALA A 155 9.92 3.55 2.48
N ASP A 156 9.61 2.90 3.62
CA ASP A 156 10.24 1.63 4.01
C ASP A 156 9.77 0.47 3.14
N LEU A 157 8.50 0.44 2.75
CA LEU A 157 7.99 -0.54 1.80
C LEU A 157 8.62 -0.39 0.42
N ALA A 158 8.84 0.84 -0.01
CA ALA A 158 9.54 1.13 -1.26
C ALA A 158 11.01 0.68 -1.21
N ASP A 159 11.70 0.94 -0.10
CA ASP A 159 13.07 0.48 0.14
C ASP A 159 13.15 -1.05 0.15
N ALA A 160 12.22 -1.72 0.83
CA ALA A 160 12.12 -3.18 0.87
C ALA A 160 11.89 -3.79 -0.53
N ALA A 161 10.93 -3.22 -1.29
CA ALA A 161 10.68 -3.65 -2.65
C ALA A 161 11.89 -3.46 -3.56
N ALA A 162 12.64 -2.35 -3.39
CA ALA A 162 13.85 -2.09 -4.15
C ALA A 162 14.99 -3.05 -3.78
N LEU A 163 15.15 -3.40 -2.50
CA LEU A 163 16.14 -4.40 -2.04
C LEU A 163 15.87 -5.77 -2.65
N VAL A 164 14.63 -6.23 -2.60
CA VAL A 164 14.22 -7.51 -3.17
C VAL A 164 14.39 -7.53 -4.69
N ALA A 165 13.99 -6.45 -5.37
CA ALA A 165 14.10 -6.39 -6.83
C ALA A 165 15.54 -6.24 -7.32
N ALA A 166 16.47 -5.73 -6.50
CA ALA A 166 17.90 -5.64 -6.81
C ALA A 166 18.61 -7.01 -6.72
N ASP A 167 18.17 -7.89 -5.85
CA ASP A 167 18.70 -9.26 -5.68
C ASP A 167 17.56 -10.28 -5.54
N PRO A 168 16.74 -10.48 -6.61
CA PRO A 168 15.52 -11.27 -6.53
C PRO A 168 15.78 -12.75 -6.27
N ALA A 169 16.94 -13.29 -6.67
CA ALA A 169 17.27 -14.69 -6.48
C ALA A 169 17.34 -15.07 -5.00
N ARG A 170 17.85 -14.18 -4.16
CA ARG A 170 17.95 -14.37 -2.70
C ARG A 170 16.58 -14.49 -2.02
N HIS A 171 15.54 -13.93 -2.64
CA HIS A 171 14.19 -13.87 -2.08
C HIS A 171 13.19 -14.76 -2.83
N SER A 172 13.66 -15.59 -3.77
CA SER A 172 12.81 -16.44 -4.59
C SER A 172 12.00 -17.43 -3.73
N GLY A 173 10.70 -17.51 -4.02
CA GLY A 173 9.76 -18.37 -3.31
C GLY A 173 9.43 -17.91 -1.88
N ARG A 174 9.78 -16.66 -1.52
CA ARG A 174 9.55 -16.13 -0.17
C ARG A 174 8.35 -15.19 -0.12
N VAL A 175 7.68 -15.22 1.03
CA VAL A 175 6.66 -14.24 1.43
C VAL A 175 7.24 -13.47 2.62
N HIS A 176 7.22 -12.14 2.55
CA HIS A 176 7.63 -11.25 3.65
C HIS A 176 6.41 -10.44 4.10
N ASP A 177 6.10 -10.46 5.39
CA ASP A 177 4.98 -9.70 5.98
C ASP A 177 5.51 -8.38 6.58
N LEU A 178 5.41 -7.30 5.84
CA LEU A 178 6.09 -6.03 6.08
C LEU A 178 5.20 -5.07 6.86
N VAL A 179 5.19 -5.20 8.16
CA VAL A 179 4.43 -4.34 9.09
C VAL A 179 5.37 -3.51 9.96
N GLY A 180 4.87 -2.38 10.43
CA GLY A 180 5.62 -1.48 11.29
C GLY A 180 5.26 -1.62 12.77
N THR A 181 5.41 -0.54 13.52
CA THR A 181 5.10 -0.47 14.95
C THR A 181 3.66 -0.01 15.16
N PRO A 182 2.91 -0.57 16.13
CA PRO A 182 1.56 -0.14 16.44
C PRO A 182 1.51 1.33 16.91
N ILE A 183 0.59 2.10 16.31
CA ILE A 183 0.29 3.48 16.68
C ILE A 183 -1.21 3.68 16.83
N THR A 184 -1.62 4.62 17.70
CA THR A 184 -3.03 4.96 17.94
C THR A 184 -3.35 6.39 17.48
N ALA A 185 -4.64 6.68 17.24
CA ALA A 185 -5.08 8.03 16.91
C ALA A 185 -4.83 9.01 18.06
N GLY A 186 -4.93 8.56 19.32
CA GLY A 186 -4.59 9.35 20.50
C GLY A 186 -3.13 9.80 20.49
N GLN A 187 -2.20 8.90 20.21
CA GLN A 187 -0.76 9.23 20.10
C GLN A 187 -0.49 10.28 19.00
N VAL A 188 -1.18 10.18 17.85
CA VAL A 188 -1.06 11.19 16.78
C VAL A 188 -1.57 12.55 17.27
N ALA A 189 -2.75 12.58 17.92
CA ALA A 189 -3.32 13.81 18.48
C ALA A 189 -2.44 14.46 19.54
N ASP A 190 -1.86 13.65 20.45
CA ASP A 190 -0.92 14.12 21.48
C ASP A 190 0.31 14.79 20.84
N ARG A 191 0.87 14.19 19.81
CA ARG A 191 2.00 14.77 19.07
C ARG A 191 1.65 16.04 18.32
N LEU A 192 0.38 16.19 17.89
CA LEU A 192 -0.14 17.40 17.26
C LEU A 192 -0.49 18.49 18.29
N GLY A 193 -0.51 18.17 19.59
CA GLY A 193 -0.92 19.08 20.67
C GLY A 193 -2.40 19.43 20.62
N VAL A 194 -3.27 18.50 20.20
CA VAL A 194 -4.71 18.73 20.01
C VAL A 194 -5.54 17.60 20.65
N PRO A 195 -6.79 17.88 21.06
CA PRO A 195 -7.67 16.84 21.57
C PRO A 195 -8.05 15.82 20.47
N HIS A 196 -8.23 14.55 20.89
CA HIS A 196 -8.77 13.49 20.06
C HIS A 196 -10.20 13.16 20.50
N ARG A 197 -11.11 13.01 19.53
CA ARG A 197 -12.47 12.53 19.75
C ARG A 197 -12.74 11.28 18.92
N THR A 198 -13.18 10.22 19.60
CA THR A 198 -13.65 9.01 18.92
C THR A 198 -15.08 9.20 18.44
N ILE A 199 -15.35 8.88 17.16
CA ILE A 199 -16.70 8.79 16.60
C ILE A 199 -17.14 7.34 16.48
N GLY A 200 -18.46 7.09 16.41
CA GLY A 200 -18.99 5.76 16.18
C GLY A 200 -18.76 5.26 14.74
N LEU A 201 -18.62 3.94 14.55
CA LEU A 201 -18.46 3.36 13.19
C LEU A 201 -19.66 3.66 12.29
N GLY A 202 -20.89 3.69 12.85
CA GLY A 202 -22.09 4.07 12.11
C GLY A 202 -22.06 5.53 11.63
N GLU A 203 -21.62 6.46 12.48
CA GLU A 203 -21.40 7.86 12.12
C GLU A 203 -20.32 8.00 11.05
N TYR A 204 -19.20 7.29 11.21
CA TYR A 204 -18.12 7.28 10.21
C TYR A 204 -18.63 6.81 8.84
N ARG A 205 -19.35 5.66 8.79
CA ARG A 205 -19.94 5.15 7.55
C ARG A 205 -20.89 6.15 6.91
N ARG A 206 -21.77 6.79 7.67
CA ARG A 206 -22.68 7.81 7.17
C ARG A 206 -21.90 8.96 6.53
N ARG A 207 -20.86 9.46 7.20
CA ARG A 207 -20.02 10.55 6.68
C ARG A 207 -19.27 10.17 5.39
N LEU A 208 -18.79 8.93 5.27
CA LEU A 208 -18.18 8.44 4.03
C LEU A 208 -19.15 8.48 2.86
N LEU A 209 -20.42 8.16 3.10
CA LEU A 209 -21.45 8.10 2.05
C LEU A 209 -22.02 9.48 1.70
N GLU A 210 -22.20 10.36 2.67
CA GLU A 210 -22.93 11.60 2.53
C GLU A 210 -22.03 12.85 2.47
N GLU A 211 -20.88 12.84 3.11
CA GLU A 211 -20.03 14.01 3.33
C GLU A 211 -18.67 13.94 2.60
N THR A 212 -18.39 12.84 1.88
CA THR A 212 -17.10 12.66 1.19
C THR A 212 -17.34 12.48 -0.30
N PRO A 213 -17.54 13.58 -1.06
CA PRO A 213 -17.78 13.49 -2.50
C PRO A 213 -16.56 12.92 -3.24
N GLY A 214 -16.83 12.19 -4.31
CA GLY A 214 -15.77 11.64 -5.19
C GLY A 214 -15.22 10.27 -4.78
N LEU A 215 -15.73 9.66 -3.71
CA LEU A 215 -15.40 8.27 -3.43
C LEU A 215 -16.06 7.34 -4.46
N LEU A 216 -15.30 6.36 -4.93
CA LEU A 216 -15.82 5.27 -5.77
C LEU A 216 -16.68 4.32 -4.91
N SER A 217 -17.60 3.59 -5.53
CA SER A 217 -18.60 2.72 -4.86
C SER A 217 -18.00 1.75 -3.84
N PHE A 218 -16.84 1.19 -4.13
CA PHE A 218 -16.14 0.22 -3.25
C PHE A 218 -15.38 0.88 -2.09
N GLN A 219 -15.07 2.17 -2.14
CA GLN A 219 -14.22 2.84 -1.15
C GLN A 219 -14.89 3.01 0.23
N PRO A 220 -16.17 3.40 0.35
CA PRO A 220 -16.80 3.49 1.67
C PRO A 220 -16.78 2.17 2.47
N PRO A 221 -17.18 1.00 1.92
CA PRO A 221 -17.07 -0.27 2.65
C PRO A 221 -15.62 -0.67 2.92
N MET A 222 -14.67 -0.38 2.02
CA MET A 222 -13.26 -0.60 2.22
C MET A 222 -12.72 0.20 3.42
N LEU A 223 -12.99 1.50 3.48
CA LEU A 223 -12.55 2.37 4.57
C LEU A 223 -13.23 2.01 5.91
N ALA A 224 -14.51 1.62 5.86
CA ALA A 224 -15.22 1.14 7.05
C ALA A 224 -14.62 -0.17 7.58
N SER A 225 -14.19 -1.10 6.71
CA SER A 225 -13.53 -2.34 7.14
C SER A 225 -12.18 -2.08 7.79
N ILE A 226 -11.38 -1.15 7.27
CA ILE A 226 -10.12 -0.70 7.89
C ILE A 226 -10.38 -0.12 9.28
N ALA A 227 -11.35 0.81 9.39
CA ALA A 227 -11.70 1.42 10.66
C ALA A 227 -12.17 0.39 11.71
N THR A 228 -12.97 -0.58 11.27
CA THR A 228 -13.44 -1.68 12.12
C THR A 228 -12.26 -2.55 12.56
N GLY A 229 -11.38 -2.91 11.64
CA GLY A 229 -10.19 -3.73 11.93
C GLY A 229 -9.26 -3.07 12.95
N ILE A 230 -8.98 -1.77 12.79
CA ILE A 230 -8.17 -1.01 13.75
C ILE A 230 -8.87 -0.98 15.12
N ARG A 231 -10.15 -0.58 15.15
CA ARG A 231 -10.91 -0.40 16.41
C ARG A 231 -10.97 -1.66 17.26
N HIS A 232 -10.98 -2.83 16.64
CA HIS A 232 -11.13 -4.12 17.31
C HIS A 232 -9.82 -4.91 17.43
N GLY A 233 -8.65 -4.30 17.17
CA GLY A 233 -7.35 -4.89 17.40
C GLY A 233 -6.97 -5.99 16.41
N PHE A 234 -7.50 -5.96 15.18
CA PHE A 234 -7.13 -6.93 14.15
C PHE A 234 -5.88 -6.53 13.35
N LEU A 235 -5.41 -5.28 13.50
CA LEU A 235 -4.35 -4.70 12.65
C LEU A 235 -3.12 -4.22 13.45
N ASP A 236 -2.95 -4.68 14.69
CA ASP A 236 -1.84 -4.28 15.57
C ASP A 236 -0.72 -5.32 15.66
N GLY A 237 -0.87 -6.49 15.02
CA GLY A 237 0.14 -7.55 14.99
C GLY A 237 1.41 -7.12 14.26
N THR A 238 2.58 -7.50 14.79
CA THR A 238 3.90 -7.16 14.25
C THR A 238 4.68 -8.39 13.83
N THR A 239 5.62 -8.22 12.89
CA THR A 239 6.60 -9.22 12.47
C THR A 239 7.98 -8.59 12.41
N PRO A 240 9.09 -9.36 12.48
CA PRO A 240 10.42 -8.82 12.30
C PRO A 240 10.80 -8.59 10.83
N ASP A 241 10.02 -9.08 9.87
CA ASP A 241 10.38 -9.17 8.45
C ASP A 241 10.81 -7.82 7.84
N LEU A 242 10.14 -6.73 8.21
CA LEU A 242 10.47 -5.41 7.68
C LEU A 242 11.89 -4.97 8.10
N THR A 243 12.21 -5.06 9.38
CA THR A 243 13.52 -4.64 9.92
C THR A 243 14.63 -5.58 9.46
N ASP A 244 14.37 -6.87 9.39
CA ASP A 244 15.31 -7.88 8.93
C ASP A 244 15.63 -7.67 7.44
N LEU A 245 14.62 -7.40 6.62
CA LEU A 245 14.81 -7.14 5.20
C LEU A 245 15.54 -5.82 4.95
N LEU A 246 15.20 -4.76 5.69
CA LEU A 246 15.85 -3.45 5.57
C LEU A 246 17.30 -3.44 6.08
N GLY A 247 17.65 -4.32 7.02
CA GLY A 247 18.94 -4.31 7.72
C GLY A 247 19.17 -3.04 8.57
N ARG A 248 18.12 -2.33 8.91
CA ARG A 248 18.09 -1.12 9.74
C ARG A 248 16.74 -0.98 10.43
N PRO A 249 16.64 -0.16 11.50
CA PRO A 249 15.33 0.20 12.05
C PRO A 249 14.41 0.82 10.99
N ALA A 250 13.12 0.48 11.05
CA ALA A 250 12.10 1.12 10.26
C ALA A 250 11.95 2.60 10.67
N ARG A 251 11.44 3.42 9.75
CA ARG A 251 11.10 4.82 10.05
C ARG A 251 9.99 4.87 11.09
N ASP A 252 9.99 5.91 11.93
CA ASP A 252 8.95 6.13 12.93
C ASP A 252 7.58 6.34 12.25
N PRO A 253 6.64 5.36 12.37
CA PRO A 253 5.32 5.49 11.75
C PRO A 253 4.47 6.55 12.42
N LEU A 254 4.71 6.85 13.70
CA LEU A 254 4.00 7.92 14.42
C LEU A 254 4.36 9.28 13.82
N ALA A 255 5.66 9.55 13.63
CA ALA A 255 6.09 10.81 13.00
C ALA A 255 5.53 10.93 11.57
N THR A 256 5.49 9.84 10.82
CA THR A 256 4.91 9.79 9.45
C THR A 256 3.41 10.09 9.46
N ALA A 257 2.66 9.48 10.38
CA ALA A 257 1.22 9.71 10.53
C ALA A 257 0.91 11.15 10.96
N VAL A 258 1.70 11.71 11.90
CA VAL A 258 1.59 13.11 12.34
C VAL A 258 1.80 14.07 11.16
N ALA A 259 2.81 13.84 10.33
CA ALA A 259 3.07 14.65 9.14
C ALA A 259 1.88 14.60 8.17
N ALA A 260 1.32 13.40 7.93
CA ALA A 260 0.16 13.21 7.07
C ALA A 260 -1.10 13.91 7.61
N ALA A 261 -1.37 13.77 8.90
CA ALA A 261 -2.50 14.45 9.57
C ALA A 261 -2.33 15.99 9.55
N SER A 262 -1.11 16.48 9.72
CA SER A 262 -0.82 17.92 9.63
C SER A 262 -1.08 18.50 8.24
N ALA A 263 -0.77 17.73 7.19
CA ALA A 263 -0.98 18.14 5.80
C ALA A 263 -2.47 18.32 5.43
N THR A 264 -3.38 17.64 6.15
CA THR A 264 -4.84 17.76 5.96
C THR A 264 -5.48 18.84 6.84
N ARG A 265 -4.69 19.54 7.67
CA ARG A 265 -5.21 20.60 8.53
C ARG A 265 -5.79 21.75 7.70
N PRO A 266 -7.05 22.16 7.94
CA PRO A 266 -7.61 23.33 7.28
C PRO A 266 -6.73 24.55 7.53
N LYS A 267 -6.42 25.30 6.49
CA LYS A 267 -5.77 26.60 6.65
C LYS A 267 -6.75 27.52 7.39
N THR A 268 -6.38 28.00 8.55
CA THR A 268 -7.13 29.07 9.23
C THR A 268 -7.15 30.26 8.28
N SER A 269 -8.34 30.58 7.74
CA SER A 269 -8.55 31.88 7.07
C SER A 269 -8.30 32.97 8.13
N ALA A 270 -7.23 33.72 7.92
CA ALA A 270 -6.91 34.93 8.68
C ALA A 270 -7.94 36.01 8.39
#